data_ffa8978567723e4097f0ecf9368d676b
#
_entry.id   ffa8978567723e4097f0ecf9368d676b
#
_cell.length_a   1.000
_cell.length_b   1.000
_cell.length_c   1.000
_cell.angle_alpha   90.00
_cell.angle_beta   90.00
_cell.angle_gamma   90.00
#
_symmetry.space_group_name_H-M   'P 1'
#
loop_
_entity.id
_entity.type
_entity.pdbx_description
1 polymer ?
#
loop_
_entity_poly.entity_id
_entity_poly.type
_entity_poly.pdbx_seq_one_letter_code
_entity_poly.pdbx_strand_id
1 'polypeptide(L)'
;YACNWPMGSGREFQGVYDRRSSQLIFFSGVSGKNRADKVEIDLYDPQVAQLIGERRHQQLIDDVELLGAGREFDLEEVRAGRLSPVFFGSALTNFGVEPFLEEFLRMTPSPLPREADCGVIDTFSPDFSAFVFKIQANMNKAHRDRLAFMRICSGQFQRDAEYYHVQSGKKMRLSQPQQLMASEREIVDEAYAGDIIGVGKKFKFGGIPTFAPEHFARVSAKDSMKRKQFLKGTEQIAQEGAIQIFKVPNSGMEEVIVGVVGTLQFDVFQYRMKAEYGVDLRMQQLPYEQLRFIAKAPVTDLKDLYLSTDAELLEDYRGRSLLVFASQWSINFILKRNPGLELSETAQ
;
A
#
# COMPACT_ATOMS: atom_id res chain seq x y z
N TYR A 1 22.60 5.80 2.71
CA TYR A 1 23.87 5.58 2.03
C TYR A 1 23.71 5.54 0.50
N ALA A 2 24.41 6.43 -0.24
CA ALA A 2 24.43 6.39 -1.69
C ALA A 2 25.35 5.25 -2.16
N CYS A 3 24.76 4.20 -2.73
CA CYS A 3 25.51 3.04 -3.22
C CYS A 3 26.24 3.33 -4.54
N ASN A 4 25.63 4.14 -5.39
CA ASN A 4 26.25 4.66 -6.59
C ASN A 4 26.11 6.19 -6.67
N TRP A 5 26.90 6.82 -7.53
CA TRP A 5 26.86 8.26 -7.74
C TRP A 5 26.93 8.59 -9.23
N PRO A 6 26.10 9.54 -9.75
CA PRO A 6 26.05 9.85 -11.17
C PRO A 6 27.29 10.62 -11.64
N MET A 7 27.82 10.24 -12.78
CA MET A 7 28.90 10.95 -13.50
C MET A 7 28.29 11.94 -14.49
N GLY A 8 28.01 13.16 -14.01
CA GLY A 8 27.32 14.21 -14.73
C GLY A 8 25.81 14.17 -14.62
N SER A 9 25.13 15.13 -15.24
CA SER A 9 23.67 15.25 -15.23
C SER A 9 23.12 15.69 -16.60
N GLY A 10 21.85 15.38 -16.88
CA GLY A 10 21.18 15.77 -18.13
C GLY A 10 21.92 15.25 -19.37
N ARG A 11 22.28 16.16 -20.29
CA ARG A 11 23.01 15.80 -21.53
C ARG A 11 24.45 15.38 -21.30
N GLU A 12 25.03 15.73 -20.15
CA GLU A 12 26.40 15.41 -19.76
C GLU A 12 26.50 14.11 -18.94
N PHE A 13 25.39 13.45 -18.70
CA PHE A 13 25.36 12.16 -17.99
C PHE A 13 26.07 11.09 -18.82
N GLN A 14 27.05 10.39 -18.20
CA GLN A 14 27.83 9.34 -18.84
C GLN A 14 27.64 7.97 -18.18
N GLY A 15 27.24 7.94 -16.92
CA GLY A 15 27.08 6.71 -16.17
C GLY A 15 27.05 6.94 -14.67
N VAL A 16 27.31 5.91 -13.90
CA VAL A 16 27.39 5.98 -12.44
C VAL A 16 28.70 5.38 -11.95
N TYR A 17 29.22 5.93 -10.85
CA TYR A 17 30.29 5.31 -10.08
C TYR A 17 29.67 4.48 -8.96
N ASP A 18 29.96 3.18 -8.94
CA ASP A 18 29.56 2.29 -7.85
C ASP A 18 30.56 2.39 -6.71
N ARG A 19 30.12 2.96 -5.58
CA ARG A 19 30.97 3.21 -4.41
C ARG A 19 31.34 1.95 -3.62
N ARG A 20 30.61 0.86 -3.81
CA ARG A 20 30.85 -0.40 -3.10
C ARG A 20 31.85 -1.29 -3.81
N SER A 21 31.76 -1.34 -5.14
CA SER A 21 32.66 -2.13 -5.97
C SER A 21 33.81 -1.31 -6.55
N SER A 22 33.81 0.03 -6.36
CA SER A 22 34.79 0.97 -6.95
C SER A 22 34.84 0.85 -8.48
N GLN A 23 33.67 0.73 -9.11
CA GLN A 23 33.57 0.56 -10.56
C GLN A 23 32.90 1.74 -11.22
N LEU A 24 33.39 2.12 -12.39
CA LEU A 24 32.69 3.00 -13.31
C LEU A 24 31.74 2.16 -14.17
N ILE A 25 30.47 2.52 -14.18
CA ILE A 25 29.44 1.84 -14.96
C ILE A 25 28.92 2.80 -16.01
N PHE A 26 29.27 2.54 -17.26
CA PHE A 26 28.77 3.30 -18.41
C PHE A 26 27.53 2.63 -18.99
N PHE A 27 26.65 3.41 -19.59
CA PHE A 27 25.45 2.89 -20.23
C PHE A 27 25.46 3.23 -21.71
N SER A 28 25.67 2.20 -22.54
CA SER A 28 25.65 2.29 -23.98
C SER A 28 24.42 1.59 -24.57
N GLY A 29 23.81 2.16 -25.60
CA GLY A 29 22.72 1.55 -26.35
C GLY A 29 21.70 2.55 -26.87
N VAL A 30 20.77 2.04 -27.68
CA VAL A 30 19.62 2.81 -28.18
C VAL A 30 18.56 2.88 -27.08
N SER A 31 17.83 3.97 -27.00
CA SER A 31 16.77 4.26 -26.04
C SER A 31 15.95 3.00 -25.64
N GLY A 32 15.96 2.65 -24.36
CA GLY A 32 15.25 1.50 -23.80
C GLY A 32 16.01 0.15 -23.83
N LYS A 33 17.23 0.09 -24.37
CA LYS A 33 18.08 -1.12 -24.41
C LYS A 33 19.51 -0.81 -23.97
N ASN A 34 19.68 0.05 -22.97
CA ASN A 34 20.99 0.39 -22.45
C ASN A 34 21.59 -0.82 -21.71
N ARG A 35 22.78 -1.21 -22.13
CA ARG A 35 23.58 -2.23 -21.46
C ARG A 35 24.61 -1.55 -20.56
N ALA A 36 24.87 -2.14 -19.41
CA ALA A 36 25.90 -1.68 -18.47
C ALA A 36 27.26 -2.22 -18.92
N ASP A 37 28.20 -1.31 -19.20
CA ASP A 37 29.60 -1.63 -19.41
C ASP A 37 30.37 -1.25 -18.14
N LYS A 38 30.85 -2.25 -17.41
CA LYS A 38 31.53 -2.07 -16.12
C LYS A 38 33.04 -1.97 -16.34
N VAL A 39 33.64 -0.90 -15.85
CA VAL A 39 35.10 -0.68 -15.85
C VAL A 39 35.58 -0.67 -14.42
N GLU A 40 36.36 -1.67 -14.04
CA GLU A 40 36.98 -1.75 -12.72
C GLU A 40 38.27 -0.94 -12.74
N ILE A 41 38.24 0.21 -12.10
CA ILE A 41 39.35 1.17 -12.06
C ILE A 41 39.27 1.96 -10.77
N ASP A 42 40.43 2.22 -10.16
CA ASP A 42 40.51 3.09 -8.99
C ASP A 42 40.04 4.51 -9.34
N LEU A 43 39.23 5.13 -8.46
CA LEU A 43 38.72 6.48 -8.67
C LEU A 43 39.80 7.52 -8.90
N TYR A 44 40.96 7.35 -8.26
CA TYR A 44 42.09 8.28 -8.34
C TYR A 44 43.05 7.98 -9.51
N ASP A 45 42.78 6.93 -10.29
CA ASP A 45 43.60 6.63 -11.48
C ASP A 45 43.46 7.73 -12.54
N PRO A 46 44.54 8.28 -13.05
CA PRO A 46 44.51 9.29 -14.11
C PRO A 46 43.76 8.84 -15.39
N GLN A 47 43.63 7.55 -15.62
CA GLN A 47 42.86 7.05 -16.76
C GLN A 47 41.36 7.39 -16.65
N VAL A 48 40.82 7.58 -15.44
CA VAL A 48 39.44 8.02 -15.24
C VAL A 48 39.23 9.38 -15.90
N ALA A 49 40.16 10.31 -15.76
CA ALA A 49 40.11 11.61 -16.41
C ALA A 49 40.05 11.50 -17.95
N GLN A 50 40.73 10.50 -18.52
CA GLN A 50 40.67 10.24 -19.97
C GLN A 50 39.29 9.70 -20.42
N LEU A 51 38.62 8.94 -19.55
CA LEU A 51 37.32 8.34 -19.82
C LEU A 51 36.17 9.34 -19.70
N ILE A 52 36.16 10.17 -18.64
CA ILE A 52 35.03 11.06 -18.34
C ILE A 52 35.34 12.55 -18.44
N GLY A 53 36.60 12.92 -18.66
CA GLY A 53 37.09 14.28 -18.71
C GLY A 53 37.58 14.78 -17.35
N GLU A 54 38.66 15.59 -17.36
CA GLU A 54 39.35 16.06 -16.13
C GLU A 54 38.40 16.76 -15.13
N ARG A 55 37.57 17.68 -15.63
CA ARG A 55 36.64 18.42 -14.77
C ARG A 55 35.66 17.52 -14.05
N ARG A 56 35.10 16.50 -14.75
CA ARG A 56 34.15 15.56 -14.16
C ARG A 56 34.81 14.60 -13.22
N HIS A 57 36.05 14.18 -13.54
CA HIS A 57 36.82 13.34 -12.67
C HIS A 57 37.08 14.03 -11.32
N GLN A 58 37.55 15.30 -11.34
CA GLN A 58 37.73 16.04 -10.10
C GLN A 58 36.43 16.22 -9.32
N GLN A 59 35.34 16.58 -9.99
CA GLN A 59 34.04 16.70 -9.34
C GLN A 59 33.58 15.38 -8.72
N LEU A 60 33.78 14.24 -9.40
CA LEU A 60 33.44 12.92 -8.89
C LEU A 60 34.26 12.58 -7.63
N ILE A 61 35.56 12.89 -7.62
CA ILE A 61 36.40 12.72 -6.43
C ILE A 61 35.84 13.53 -5.27
N ASP A 62 35.61 14.85 -5.47
CA ASP A 62 35.11 15.74 -4.44
C ASP A 62 33.76 15.26 -3.88
N ASP A 63 32.85 14.83 -4.75
CA ASP A 63 31.53 14.31 -4.37
C ASP A 63 31.65 12.99 -3.56
N VAL A 64 32.51 12.06 -3.99
CA VAL A 64 32.71 10.76 -3.31
C VAL A 64 33.38 10.94 -1.96
N GLU A 65 34.35 11.85 -1.84
CA GLU A 65 34.98 12.20 -0.56
C GLU A 65 33.97 12.82 0.41
N LEU A 66 33.12 13.74 -0.07
CA LEU A 66 32.06 14.33 0.74
C LEU A 66 31.05 13.27 1.23
N LEU A 67 30.65 12.35 0.36
CA LEU A 67 29.79 11.22 0.72
C LEU A 67 30.48 10.23 1.67
N GLY A 68 31.79 10.08 1.56
CA GLY A 68 32.61 9.21 2.43
C GLY A 68 32.74 9.75 3.86
N ALA A 69 32.61 11.07 4.05
CA ALA A 69 32.58 11.69 5.37
C ALA A 69 31.30 11.35 6.17
N GLY A 70 30.27 10.80 5.51
CA GLY A 70 29.05 10.38 6.13
C GLY A 70 29.13 8.99 6.74
N ARG A 71 27.96 8.33 6.85
CA ARG A 71 27.80 6.98 7.42
C ARG A 71 28.35 5.92 6.44
N GLU A 72 29.05 4.93 6.95
CA GLU A 72 29.49 3.78 6.17
C GLU A 72 28.33 2.84 5.84
N PHE A 73 28.50 2.01 4.79
CA PHE A 73 27.54 1.00 4.43
C PHE A 73 27.60 -0.18 5.41
N ASP A 74 26.46 -0.50 5.99
CA ASP A 74 26.29 -1.65 6.87
C ASP A 74 25.05 -2.43 6.46
N LEU A 75 25.24 -3.67 6.03
CA LEU A 75 24.16 -4.54 5.57
C LEU A 75 23.17 -4.90 6.69
N GLU A 76 23.66 -5.07 7.91
CA GLU A 76 22.80 -5.39 9.06
C GLU A 76 21.93 -4.17 9.44
N GLU A 77 22.45 -2.97 9.32
CA GLU A 77 21.67 -1.74 9.49
C GLU A 77 20.61 -1.57 8.39
N VAL A 78 20.93 -1.96 7.14
CA VAL A 78 19.95 -2.01 6.02
C VAL A 78 18.86 -3.01 6.33
N ARG A 79 19.20 -4.24 6.72
CA ARG A 79 18.24 -5.30 7.06
C ARG A 79 17.36 -4.94 8.26
N ALA A 80 17.92 -4.22 9.22
CA ALA A 80 17.19 -3.71 10.37
C ALA A 80 16.34 -2.47 10.08
N GLY A 81 16.36 -1.94 8.85
CA GLY A 81 15.62 -0.74 8.46
C GLY A 81 16.15 0.57 9.02
N ARG A 82 17.37 0.59 9.55
CA ARG A 82 18.03 1.79 10.11
C ARG A 82 18.93 2.52 9.13
N LEU A 83 19.28 1.89 8.01
CA LEU A 83 20.05 2.47 6.92
C LEU A 83 19.30 2.23 5.60
N SER A 84 19.08 3.29 4.82
CA SER A 84 18.45 3.18 3.50
C SER A 84 19.51 3.25 2.41
N PRO A 85 19.70 2.19 1.59
CA PRO A 85 20.54 2.25 0.40
C PRO A 85 19.88 3.10 -0.67
N VAL A 86 20.64 3.97 -1.31
CA VAL A 86 20.16 4.86 -2.38
C VAL A 86 20.89 4.55 -3.67
N PHE A 87 20.15 4.41 -4.75
CA PHE A 87 20.66 4.16 -6.09
C PHE A 87 20.13 5.20 -7.07
N PHE A 88 21.00 5.74 -7.91
CA PHE A 88 20.63 6.59 -9.01
C PHE A 88 20.41 5.75 -10.26
N GLY A 89 19.23 5.88 -10.87
CA GLY A 89 18.84 5.12 -12.04
C GLY A 89 17.63 5.74 -12.73
N SER A 90 17.29 5.24 -13.90
CA SER A 90 16.12 5.65 -14.67
C SER A 90 15.44 4.45 -15.31
N ALA A 91 14.22 4.14 -14.88
CA ALA A 91 13.39 3.13 -15.52
C ALA A 91 12.99 3.49 -16.96
N LEU A 92 12.87 4.79 -17.27
CA LEU A 92 12.49 5.27 -18.59
C LEU A 92 13.57 4.98 -19.64
N THR A 93 14.82 5.20 -19.29
CA THR A 93 15.98 5.00 -20.17
C THR A 93 16.72 3.68 -19.88
N ASN A 94 16.25 2.94 -18.87
CA ASN A 94 16.79 1.66 -18.43
C ASN A 94 18.28 1.73 -17.97
N PHE A 95 18.75 2.91 -17.52
CA PHE A 95 20.09 2.97 -16.93
C PHE A 95 20.05 2.70 -15.42
N GLY A 96 21.06 2.02 -14.89
CA GLY A 96 21.21 1.73 -13.47
C GLY A 96 20.25 0.69 -12.91
N VAL A 97 19.31 0.17 -13.70
CA VAL A 97 18.30 -0.79 -13.25
C VAL A 97 18.92 -2.15 -12.95
N GLU A 98 19.76 -2.66 -13.86
CA GLU A 98 20.44 -3.96 -13.68
C GLU A 98 21.36 -3.98 -12.44
N PRO A 99 22.29 -3.01 -12.25
CA PRO A 99 23.11 -2.95 -11.03
C PRO A 99 22.28 -2.80 -9.75
N PHE A 100 21.20 -2.02 -9.80
CA PHE A 100 20.27 -1.92 -8.68
C PHE A 100 19.64 -3.26 -8.33
N LEU A 101 19.15 -4.01 -9.31
CA LEU A 101 18.51 -5.31 -9.07
C LEU A 101 19.51 -6.35 -8.54
N GLU A 102 20.74 -6.36 -9.05
CA GLU A 102 21.80 -7.23 -8.55
C GLU A 102 22.08 -6.96 -7.06
N GLU A 103 22.24 -5.69 -6.68
CA GLU A 103 22.47 -5.30 -5.29
C GLU A 103 21.22 -5.51 -4.41
N PHE A 104 20.04 -5.24 -4.95
CA PHE A 104 18.78 -5.50 -4.24
C PHE A 104 18.66 -6.97 -3.84
N LEU A 105 18.96 -7.91 -4.75
CA LEU A 105 18.96 -9.35 -4.46
C LEU A 105 19.94 -9.74 -3.37
N ARG A 106 21.12 -9.08 -3.30
CA ARG A 106 22.13 -9.33 -2.26
C ARG A 106 21.70 -8.79 -0.90
N MET A 107 21.01 -7.66 -0.88
CA MET A 107 20.60 -6.99 0.36
C MET A 107 19.30 -7.56 0.93
N THR A 108 18.43 -8.07 0.07
CA THR A 108 17.10 -8.57 0.49
C THR A 108 17.25 -9.89 1.25
N PRO A 109 16.74 -9.99 2.49
CA PRO A 109 16.71 -11.24 3.23
C PRO A 109 15.66 -12.20 2.65
N SER A 110 15.76 -13.46 3.00
CA SER A 110 14.65 -14.42 2.83
C SER A 110 13.39 -13.92 3.54
N PRO A 111 12.20 -14.40 3.16
CA PRO A 111 10.96 -14.04 3.86
C PRO A 111 11.11 -14.26 5.37
N LEU A 112 10.73 -13.25 6.16
CA LEU A 112 10.86 -13.28 7.61
C LEU A 112 9.68 -14.03 8.25
N PRO A 113 9.89 -14.66 9.42
CA PRO A 113 8.83 -15.21 10.25
C PRO A 113 7.77 -14.16 10.57
N ARG A 114 6.52 -14.59 10.75
CA ARG A 114 5.40 -13.69 10.99
C ARG A 114 4.66 -14.05 12.28
N GLU A 115 4.32 -13.02 13.04
CA GLU A 115 3.47 -13.18 14.23
C GLU A 115 2.02 -13.51 13.84
N ALA A 116 1.42 -14.43 14.57
CA ALA A 116 0.03 -14.82 14.52
C ALA A 116 -0.53 -14.98 15.94
N ASP A 117 -1.82 -15.19 16.07
CA ASP A 117 -2.49 -15.45 17.36
C ASP A 117 -1.99 -16.73 18.05
N CYS A 118 -1.53 -17.71 17.27
CA CYS A 118 -0.96 -18.96 17.75
C CYS A 118 0.56 -18.89 18.04
N GLY A 119 1.20 -17.73 17.87
CA GLY A 119 2.65 -17.53 18.00
C GLY A 119 3.34 -17.18 16.69
N VAL A 120 4.67 -17.26 16.68
CA VAL A 120 5.47 -16.94 15.49
C VAL A 120 5.44 -18.09 14.51
N ILE A 121 5.03 -17.82 13.27
CA ILE A 121 5.04 -18.76 12.15
C ILE A 121 6.40 -18.65 11.46
N ASP A 122 7.16 -19.75 11.50
CA ASP A 122 8.42 -19.87 10.77
C ASP A 122 8.14 -20.08 9.27
N THR A 123 8.83 -19.35 8.42
CA THR A 123 8.72 -19.45 6.96
C THR A 123 9.13 -20.82 6.41
N PHE A 124 9.99 -21.55 7.13
CA PHE A 124 10.42 -22.90 6.77
C PHE A 124 9.53 -24.01 7.35
N SER A 125 8.47 -23.65 8.08
CA SER A 125 7.48 -24.64 8.52
C SER A 125 6.86 -25.36 7.32
N PRO A 126 6.71 -26.71 7.36
CA PRO A 126 6.06 -27.46 6.29
C PRO A 126 4.56 -27.17 6.19
N ASP A 127 3.95 -26.70 7.26
CA ASP A 127 2.53 -26.40 7.31
C ASP A 127 2.21 -25.14 6.50
N PHE A 128 1.22 -25.26 5.62
CA PHE A 128 0.79 -24.14 4.81
C PHE A 128 0.07 -23.09 5.65
N SER A 129 0.57 -21.86 5.57
CA SER A 129 -0.13 -20.69 6.09
C SER A 129 -0.03 -19.51 5.13
N ALA A 130 -1.08 -18.73 5.06
CA ALA A 130 -1.15 -17.55 4.20
C ALA A 130 -2.18 -16.54 4.74
N PHE A 131 -2.04 -15.28 4.34
CA PHE A 131 -3.03 -14.27 4.66
C PHE A 131 -3.34 -13.39 3.45
N VAL A 132 -4.59 -12.92 3.39
CA VAL A 132 -5.01 -11.95 2.40
C VAL A 132 -4.74 -10.55 2.92
N PHE A 133 -3.95 -9.78 2.16
CA PHE A 133 -3.60 -8.42 2.54
C PHE A 133 -4.28 -7.36 1.67
N LYS A 134 -4.85 -7.75 0.52
CA LYS A 134 -5.53 -6.84 -0.40
C LYS A 134 -6.62 -7.57 -1.17
N ILE A 135 -7.73 -6.87 -1.40
CA ILE A 135 -8.76 -7.27 -2.37
C ILE A 135 -8.84 -6.17 -3.43
N GLN A 136 -8.88 -6.56 -4.69
CA GLN A 136 -9.10 -5.64 -5.78
C GLN A 136 -10.22 -6.13 -6.69
N ALA A 137 -11.18 -5.25 -7.00
CA ALA A 137 -12.27 -5.53 -7.92
C ALA A 137 -12.02 -4.86 -9.28
N ASN A 138 -12.74 -5.33 -10.30
CA ASN A 138 -12.82 -4.71 -11.63
C ASN A 138 -11.46 -4.47 -12.31
N MET A 139 -10.48 -5.34 -12.09
CA MET A 139 -9.19 -5.26 -12.79
C MET A 139 -9.36 -5.38 -14.31
N ASN A 140 -10.38 -6.11 -14.75
CA ASN A 140 -10.82 -6.14 -16.13
C ASN A 140 -12.23 -5.51 -16.24
N LYS A 141 -12.36 -4.43 -17.02
CA LYS A 141 -13.65 -3.73 -17.20
C LYS A 141 -14.75 -4.63 -17.83
N ALA A 142 -14.34 -5.66 -18.60
CA ALA A 142 -15.28 -6.61 -19.21
C ALA A 142 -15.78 -7.68 -18.24
N HIS A 143 -15.02 -7.98 -17.20
CA HIS A 143 -15.34 -9.00 -16.21
C HIS A 143 -15.37 -8.38 -14.82
N ARG A 144 -16.54 -8.44 -14.17
CA ARG A 144 -16.72 -7.96 -12.79
C ARG A 144 -16.17 -8.98 -11.79
N ASP A 145 -14.88 -9.25 -11.90
CA ASP A 145 -14.16 -10.16 -11.02
C ASP A 145 -13.59 -9.42 -9.80
N ARG A 146 -13.40 -10.17 -8.72
CA ARG A 146 -12.65 -9.73 -7.54
C ARG A 146 -11.50 -10.68 -7.35
N LEU A 147 -10.34 -10.10 -7.14
CA LEU A 147 -9.12 -10.85 -6.85
C LEU A 147 -8.65 -10.51 -5.45
N ALA A 148 -8.45 -11.53 -4.64
CA ALA A 148 -7.83 -11.40 -3.34
C ALA A 148 -6.34 -11.73 -3.46
N PHE A 149 -5.48 -10.81 -3.07
CA PHE A 149 -4.04 -11.03 -3.04
C PHE A 149 -3.65 -11.66 -1.73
N MET A 150 -3.12 -12.87 -1.83
CA MET A 150 -2.73 -13.70 -0.70
C MET A 150 -1.20 -13.85 -0.69
N ARG A 151 -0.56 -13.51 0.44
CA ARG A 151 0.84 -13.78 0.67
C ARG A 151 0.98 -15.11 1.42
N ILE A 152 1.84 -15.98 0.92
CA ILE A 152 2.19 -17.23 1.58
C ILE A 152 3.23 -16.94 2.66
N CYS A 153 2.98 -17.42 3.87
CA CYS A 153 3.86 -17.22 5.03
C CYS A 153 4.71 -18.45 5.32
N SER A 154 4.21 -19.65 5.10
CA SER A 154 4.90 -20.93 5.32
C SER A 154 4.33 -22.03 4.45
N GLY A 155 5.08 -23.12 4.31
CA GLY A 155 4.70 -24.29 3.54
C GLY A 155 4.61 -24.07 2.06
N GLN A 156 3.91 -24.96 1.36
CA GLN A 156 3.72 -24.91 -0.09
C GLN A 156 2.23 -24.81 -0.41
N PHE A 157 1.89 -23.85 -1.26
CA PHE A 157 0.59 -23.80 -1.91
C PHE A 157 0.57 -24.77 -3.09
N GLN A 158 -0.51 -25.55 -3.20
CA GLN A 158 -0.79 -26.42 -4.34
C GLN A 158 -2.19 -26.13 -4.90
N ARG A 159 -2.29 -25.97 -6.20
CA ARG A 159 -3.57 -25.77 -6.87
C ARG A 159 -4.51 -26.93 -6.60
N ASP A 160 -5.80 -26.63 -6.46
CA ASP A 160 -6.87 -27.59 -6.20
C ASP A 160 -6.77 -28.36 -4.88
N ALA A 161 -5.77 -28.12 -4.03
CA ALA A 161 -5.73 -28.64 -2.68
C ALA A 161 -6.81 -27.96 -1.78
N GLU A 162 -7.18 -28.65 -0.71
CA GLU A 162 -8.09 -28.10 0.29
C GLU A 162 -7.34 -27.30 1.35
N TYR A 163 -7.78 -26.06 1.57
CA TYR A 163 -7.25 -25.18 2.60
C TYR A 163 -8.32 -24.81 3.61
N TYR A 164 -7.93 -24.67 4.87
CA TYR A 164 -8.83 -24.24 5.94
C TYR A 164 -8.85 -22.71 6.02
N HIS A 165 -10.03 -22.12 5.84
CA HIS A 165 -10.22 -20.66 5.98
C HIS A 165 -10.66 -20.36 7.42
N VAL A 166 -9.72 -19.83 8.22
CA VAL A 166 -9.87 -19.65 9.67
C VAL A 166 -11.09 -18.80 10.02
N GLN A 167 -11.26 -17.63 9.36
CA GLN A 167 -12.36 -16.70 9.68
C GLN A 167 -13.76 -17.26 9.40
N SER A 168 -13.89 -18.19 8.47
CA SER A 168 -15.21 -18.79 8.17
C SER A 168 -15.39 -20.18 8.77
N GLY A 169 -14.33 -20.78 9.32
CA GLY A 169 -14.34 -22.16 9.83
C GLY A 169 -14.60 -23.23 8.75
N LYS A 170 -14.34 -22.93 7.47
CA LYS A 170 -14.68 -23.79 6.34
C LYS A 170 -13.46 -24.17 5.52
N LYS A 171 -13.49 -25.37 4.96
CA LYS A 171 -12.55 -25.77 3.93
C LYS A 171 -12.91 -25.17 2.58
N MET A 172 -11.91 -24.82 1.79
CA MET A 172 -12.06 -24.27 0.43
C MET A 172 -10.99 -24.81 -0.50
N ARG A 173 -11.33 -24.89 -1.78
CA ARG A 173 -10.38 -25.19 -2.86
C ARG A 173 -10.13 -23.93 -3.69
N LEU A 174 -8.87 -23.69 -3.99
CA LEU A 174 -8.42 -22.59 -4.83
C LEU A 174 -7.99 -23.14 -6.19
N SER A 175 -8.93 -23.17 -7.14
CA SER A 175 -8.75 -23.83 -8.45
C SER A 175 -8.18 -22.92 -9.54
N GLN A 176 -8.18 -21.61 -9.35
CA GLN A 176 -7.68 -20.63 -10.31
C GLN A 176 -6.79 -19.58 -9.63
N PRO A 177 -5.72 -19.99 -8.95
CA PRO A 177 -4.74 -19.07 -8.42
C PRO A 177 -3.96 -18.44 -9.57
N GLN A 178 -3.73 -17.15 -9.50
CA GLN A 178 -3.11 -16.37 -10.56
C GLN A 178 -1.89 -15.64 -10.04
N GLN A 179 -0.82 -15.67 -10.80
CA GLN A 179 0.27 -14.71 -10.70
C GLN A 179 0.01 -13.57 -11.68
N LEU A 180 0.29 -12.35 -11.25
CA LEU A 180 0.06 -11.17 -12.06
C LEU A 180 1.38 -10.48 -12.36
N MET A 181 1.59 -10.19 -13.64
CA MET A 181 2.66 -9.32 -14.09
C MET A 181 2.05 -8.23 -14.96
N ALA A 182 1.91 -7.02 -14.43
CA ALA A 182 1.17 -5.92 -15.03
C ALA A 182 -0.28 -6.32 -15.40
N SER A 183 -0.62 -6.41 -16.69
CA SER A 183 -1.93 -6.85 -17.19
C SER A 183 -2.02 -8.35 -17.46
N GLU A 184 -0.89 -9.06 -17.47
CA GLU A 184 -0.84 -10.48 -17.76
C GLU A 184 -1.19 -11.30 -16.51
N ARG A 185 -1.89 -12.43 -16.74
CA ARG A 185 -2.33 -13.34 -15.71
C ARG A 185 -1.96 -14.76 -16.10
N GLU A 186 -1.23 -15.42 -15.25
CA GLU A 186 -0.86 -16.82 -15.41
C GLU A 186 -1.43 -17.64 -14.25
N ILE A 187 -1.90 -18.87 -14.55
CA ILE A 187 -2.34 -19.80 -13.52
C ILE A 187 -1.11 -20.41 -12.88
N VAL A 188 -1.08 -20.45 -11.55
CA VAL A 188 0.02 -20.99 -10.78
C VAL A 188 -0.38 -22.34 -10.17
N ASP A 189 0.40 -23.37 -10.40
CA ASP A 189 0.14 -24.70 -9.85
C ASP A 189 0.69 -24.85 -8.43
N GLU A 190 1.82 -24.18 -8.13
CA GLU A 190 2.45 -24.20 -6.82
C GLU A 190 3.06 -22.82 -6.50
N ALA A 191 3.15 -22.52 -5.19
CA ALA A 191 3.80 -21.30 -4.70
C ALA A 191 4.32 -21.52 -3.27
N TYR A 192 5.31 -20.72 -2.86
CA TYR A 192 6.07 -20.93 -1.63
C TYR A 192 6.03 -19.72 -0.71
N ALA A 193 6.57 -19.85 0.51
CA ALA A 193 6.68 -18.76 1.46
C ALA A 193 7.36 -17.53 0.82
N GLY A 194 6.70 -16.37 0.93
CA GLY A 194 7.12 -15.12 0.29
C GLY A 194 6.39 -14.79 -1.00
N ASP A 195 5.84 -15.79 -1.71
CA ASP A 195 5.09 -15.57 -2.94
C ASP A 195 3.74 -14.89 -2.67
N ILE A 196 3.29 -14.12 -3.67
CA ILE A 196 1.99 -13.48 -3.68
C ILE A 196 1.19 -14.02 -4.85
N ILE A 197 0.05 -14.63 -4.56
CA ILE A 197 -0.88 -15.14 -5.56
C ILE A 197 -2.23 -14.46 -5.47
N GLY A 198 -2.89 -14.25 -6.62
CA GLY A 198 -4.25 -13.76 -6.70
C GLY A 198 -5.24 -14.91 -6.70
N VAL A 199 -6.23 -14.90 -5.82
CA VAL A 199 -7.28 -15.91 -5.75
C VAL A 199 -8.64 -15.27 -6.02
N GLY A 200 -9.33 -15.76 -7.05
CA GLY A 200 -10.61 -15.24 -7.49
C GLY A 200 -11.74 -16.18 -7.12
N LYS A 201 -12.63 -15.73 -6.23
CA LYS A 201 -14.02 -16.19 -6.00
C LYS A 201 -14.70 -15.23 -5.01
N LYS A 202 -15.99 -15.40 -4.75
CA LYS A 202 -16.72 -14.61 -3.75
C LYS A 202 -16.25 -14.99 -2.34
N PHE A 203 -15.21 -14.32 -1.83
CA PHE A 203 -14.76 -14.46 -0.45
C PHE A 203 -15.14 -13.23 0.36
N LYS A 204 -15.46 -13.45 1.63
CA LYS A 204 -15.57 -12.39 2.62
C LYS A 204 -14.39 -12.54 3.57
N PHE A 205 -13.37 -11.75 3.36
CA PHE A 205 -12.21 -11.72 4.25
C PHE A 205 -12.49 -10.72 5.39
N GLY A 206 -12.28 -11.15 6.62
CA GLY A 206 -12.17 -10.25 7.77
C GLY A 206 -10.69 -9.99 8.07
N GLY A 207 -10.34 -8.78 8.51
CA GLY A 207 -9.03 -8.54 9.08
C GLY A 207 -7.97 -7.89 8.19
N ILE A 208 -8.33 -7.30 7.03
CA ILE A 208 -7.42 -6.34 6.38
C ILE A 208 -7.37 -5.11 7.28
N PRO A 209 -6.17 -4.70 7.78
CA PRO A 209 -6.05 -3.52 8.62
C PRO A 209 -6.57 -2.30 7.89
N THR A 210 -7.50 -1.57 8.49
CA THR A 210 -7.98 -0.29 7.99
C THR A 210 -7.51 0.80 8.94
N PHE A 211 -6.83 1.81 8.39
CA PHE A 211 -6.48 3.00 9.16
C PHE A 211 -7.75 3.82 9.44
N ALA A 212 -7.81 4.46 10.60
CA ALA A 212 -8.89 5.38 10.90
C ALA A 212 -8.87 6.53 9.87
N PRO A 213 -10.02 6.91 9.30
CA PRO A 213 -10.08 8.03 8.40
C PRO A 213 -9.87 9.36 9.13
N GLU A 214 -9.20 10.28 8.47
CA GLU A 214 -8.89 11.63 8.96
C GLU A 214 -9.67 12.72 8.18
N HIS A 215 -10.26 12.35 7.04
CA HIS A 215 -11.04 13.26 6.21
C HIS A 215 -12.38 12.61 5.85
N PHE A 216 -13.43 13.43 5.89
CA PHE A 216 -14.81 12.96 5.66
C PHE A 216 -15.50 13.82 4.62
N ALA A 217 -16.34 13.18 3.79
CA ALA A 217 -17.19 13.88 2.85
C ALA A 217 -18.56 13.22 2.75
N ARG A 218 -19.61 14.02 2.66
CA ARG A 218 -20.95 13.57 2.29
C ARG A 218 -21.03 13.45 0.79
N VAL A 219 -21.45 12.29 0.31
CA VAL A 219 -21.39 11.94 -1.12
C VAL A 219 -22.73 11.42 -1.60
N SER A 220 -23.16 11.91 -2.77
CA SER A 220 -24.33 11.44 -3.49
C SER A 220 -24.11 11.42 -4.99
N ALA A 221 -24.92 10.67 -5.73
CA ALA A 221 -24.93 10.76 -7.17
C ALA A 221 -25.54 12.09 -7.62
N LYS A 222 -24.95 12.75 -8.64
CA LYS A 222 -25.57 13.94 -9.25
C LYS A 222 -26.88 13.61 -9.95
N ASP A 223 -26.96 12.41 -10.51
CA ASP A 223 -28.14 11.88 -11.20
C ASP A 223 -28.81 10.81 -10.31
N SER A 224 -30.02 11.09 -9.85
CA SER A 224 -30.81 10.18 -8.99
C SER A 224 -31.14 8.84 -9.67
N MET A 225 -31.23 8.81 -11.01
CA MET A 225 -31.45 7.57 -11.76
C MET A 225 -30.30 6.59 -11.67
N LYS A 226 -29.09 7.07 -11.34
CA LYS A 226 -27.89 6.26 -11.17
C LYS A 226 -27.67 5.76 -9.73
N ARG A 227 -28.67 5.87 -8.87
CA ARG A 227 -28.59 5.47 -7.46
C ARG A 227 -28.10 4.03 -7.26
N LYS A 228 -28.60 3.07 -8.06
CA LYS A 228 -28.15 1.66 -7.95
C LYS A 228 -26.67 1.50 -8.28
N GLN A 229 -26.21 2.18 -9.32
CA GLN A 229 -24.80 2.17 -9.71
C GLN A 229 -23.92 2.86 -8.64
N PHE A 230 -24.41 3.97 -8.08
CA PHE A 230 -23.76 4.69 -6.99
C PHE A 230 -23.52 3.79 -5.77
N LEU A 231 -24.59 3.22 -5.23
CA LEU A 231 -24.48 2.34 -4.04
C LEU A 231 -23.57 1.14 -4.30
N LYS A 232 -23.73 0.49 -5.47
CA LYS A 232 -22.91 -0.64 -5.85
C LYS A 232 -21.43 -0.28 -5.98
N GLY A 233 -21.13 0.83 -6.69
CA GLY A 233 -19.76 1.29 -6.90
C GLY A 233 -19.09 1.69 -5.58
N THR A 234 -19.79 2.45 -4.76
CA THR A 234 -19.31 2.88 -3.44
C THR A 234 -19.01 1.68 -2.55
N GLU A 235 -19.92 0.71 -2.48
CA GLU A 235 -19.72 -0.51 -1.70
C GLU A 235 -18.53 -1.33 -2.21
N GLN A 236 -18.37 -1.48 -3.54
CA GLN A 236 -17.25 -2.25 -4.10
C GLN A 236 -15.90 -1.59 -3.84
N ILE A 237 -15.80 -0.27 -4.02
CA ILE A 237 -14.57 0.48 -3.76
C ILE A 237 -14.21 0.46 -2.26
N ALA A 238 -15.22 0.50 -1.38
CA ALA A 238 -14.99 0.37 0.07
C ALA A 238 -14.50 -1.03 0.46
N GLN A 239 -15.01 -2.09 -0.18
CA GLN A 239 -14.55 -3.46 0.06
C GLN A 239 -13.10 -3.70 -0.37
N GLU A 240 -12.57 -2.88 -1.28
CA GLU A 240 -11.15 -2.88 -1.64
C GLU A 240 -10.27 -2.14 -0.62
N GLY A 241 -10.89 -1.44 0.35
CA GLY A 241 -10.18 -0.65 1.36
C GLY A 241 -9.70 0.73 0.86
N ALA A 242 -10.11 1.17 -0.34
CA ALA A 242 -9.74 2.47 -0.87
C ALA A 242 -10.44 3.63 -0.16
N ILE A 243 -11.65 3.38 0.35
CA ILE A 243 -12.46 4.31 1.14
C ILE A 243 -13.16 3.55 2.27
N GLN A 244 -13.64 4.26 3.27
CA GLN A 244 -14.57 3.74 4.27
C GLN A 244 -15.92 4.42 4.09
N ILE A 245 -17.02 3.68 4.27
CA ILE A 245 -18.38 4.20 4.14
C ILE A 245 -19.11 4.14 5.46
N PHE A 246 -19.82 5.21 5.73
CA PHE A 246 -20.64 5.39 6.91
C PHE A 246 -22.02 5.91 6.52
N LYS A 247 -22.99 5.68 7.35
CA LYS A 247 -24.35 6.22 7.20
C LYS A 247 -24.81 6.89 8.48
N VAL A 248 -25.64 7.89 8.34
CA VAL A 248 -26.37 8.47 9.47
C VAL A 248 -27.49 7.50 9.87
N PRO A 249 -27.62 7.12 11.14
CA PRO A 249 -28.68 6.21 11.59
C PRO A 249 -30.08 6.71 11.18
N ASN A 250 -30.86 5.80 10.61
CA ASN A 250 -32.24 6.08 10.12
C ASN A 250 -32.36 7.11 8.99
N SER A 251 -31.27 7.51 8.35
CA SER A 251 -31.32 8.28 7.12
C SER A 251 -31.54 7.36 5.90
N GLY A 252 -32.12 7.90 4.84
CA GLY A 252 -32.26 7.17 3.56
C GLY A 252 -30.87 6.92 2.95
N MET A 253 -30.75 5.86 2.11
CA MET A 253 -29.52 5.53 1.39
C MET A 253 -29.22 6.45 0.17
N GLU A 254 -29.71 7.67 0.17
CA GLU A 254 -29.48 8.61 -0.94
C GLU A 254 -28.11 9.26 -0.87
N GLU A 255 -27.61 9.42 0.34
CA GLU A 255 -26.30 9.98 0.62
C GLU A 255 -25.54 9.03 1.55
N VAL A 256 -24.23 8.97 1.37
CA VAL A 256 -23.31 8.24 2.24
C VAL A 256 -22.20 9.17 2.71
N ILE A 257 -21.67 8.93 3.90
CA ILE A 257 -20.48 9.61 4.36
C ILE A 257 -19.30 8.72 4.00
N VAL A 258 -18.33 9.28 3.29
CA VAL A 258 -17.09 8.61 2.89
C VAL A 258 -15.97 9.17 3.75
N GLY A 259 -15.23 8.26 4.38
CA GLY A 259 -14.02 8.57 5.14
C GLY A 259 -12.78 8.06 4.42
N VAL A 260 -11.72 8.85 4.43
CA VAL A 260 -10.43 8.54 3.80
C VAL A 260 -9.27 8.99 4.71
N VAL A 261 -8.11 8.35 4.56
CA VAL A 261 -6.89 8.72 5.31
C VAL A 261 -6.23 9.97 4.71
N GLY A 262 -6.30 10.13 3.39
CA GLY A 262 -5.72 11.28 2.69
C GLY A 262 -6.66 11.82 1.62
N THR A 263 -6.65 13.13 1.41
CA THR A 263 -7.59 13.85 0.51
C THR A 263 -7.54 13.37 -0.93
N LEU A 264 -6.37 12.94 -1.44
CA LEU A 264 -6.23 12.38 -2.79
C LEU A 264 -7.08 11.12 -3.02
N GLN A 265 -7.46 10.39 -1.98
CA GLN A 265 -8.35 9.24 -2.11
C GLN A 265 -9.78 9.65 -2.56
N PHE A 266 -10.21 10.87 -2.27
CA PHE A 266 -11.47 11.40 -2.80
C PHE A 266 -11.41 11.57 -4.32
N ASP A 267 -10.29 12.07 -4.87
CA ASP A 267 -10.11 12.24 -6.31
C ASP A 267 -10.10 10.88 -7.02
N VAL A 268 -9.39 9.91 -6.46
CA VAL A 268 -9.37 8.52 -6.95
C VAL A 268 -10.77 7.92 -6.91
N PHE A 269 -11.52 8.11 -5.82
CA PHE A 269 -12.88 7.62 -5.68
C PHE A 269 -13.81 8.26 -6.73
N GLN A 270 -13.75 9.57 -6.91
CA GLN A 270 -14.55 10.29 -7.91
C GLN A 270 -14.22 9.83 -9.33
N TYR A 271 -12.94 9.71 -9.66
CA TYR A 271 -12.49 9.20 -10.96
C TYR A 271 -12.99 7.79 -11.23
N ARG A 272 -12.85 6.88 -10.27
CA ARG A 272 -13.29 5.48 -10.40
C ARG A 272 -14.82 5.37 -10.53
N MET A 273 -15.58 6.13 -9.75
CA MET A 273 -17.04 6.15 -9.85
C MET A 273 -17.49 6.58 -11.24
N LYS A 274 -16.82 7.56 -11.84
CA LYS A 274 -17.11 7.99 -13.21
C LYS A 274 -16.65 6.97 -14.25
N ALA A 275 -15.41 6.49 -14.15
CA ALA A 275 -14.80 5.62 -15.16
C ALA A 275 -15.36 4.19 -15.17
N GLU A 276 -15.66 3.62 -14.00
CA GLU A 276 -16.06 2.22 -13.84
C GLU A 276 -17.59 2.05 -13.75
N TYR A 277 -18.29 3.03 -13.16
CA TYR A 277 -19.73 2.93 -12.88
C TYR A 277 -20.57 3.96 -13.65
N GLY A 278 -19.92 4.91 -14.33
CA GLY A 278 -20.60 5.96 -15.10
C GLY A 278 -21.35 6.97 -14.22
N VAL A 279 -20.94 7.12 -12.95
CA VAL A 279 -21.62 7.98 -11.96
C VAL A 279 -20.78 9.22 -11.67
N ASP A 280 -21.34 10.39 -11.94
CA ASP A 280 -20.78 11.66 -11.46
C ASP A 280 -21.24 11.93 -10.02
N LEU A 281 -20.31 12.28 -9.15
CA LEU A 281 -20.54 12.49 -7.72
C LEU A 281 -20.72 13.96 -7.38
N ARG A 282 -21.63 14.24 -6.43
CA ARG A 282 -21.63 15.45 -5.63
C ARG A 282 -20.93 15.11 -4.32
N MET A 283 -19.91 15.88 -3.95
CA MET A 283 -19.17 15.71 -2.70
C MET A 283 -19.15 17.01 -1.92
N GLN A 284 -19.45 16.92 -0.63
CA GLN A 284 -19.38 18.02 0.33
C GLN A 284 -18.45 17.58 1.47
N GLN A 285 -17.32 18.23 1.60
CA GLN A 285 -16.40 17.97 2.72
C GLN A 285 -17.07 18.29 4.04
N LEU A 286 -16.79 17.45 5.04
CA LEU A 286 -17.27 17.60 6.41
C LEU A 286 -16.08 18.01 7.31
N PRO A 287 -16.34 18.77 8.37
CA PRO A 287 -15.28 19.30 9.24
C PRO A 287 -14.78 18.28 10.28
N TYR A 288 -14.90 16.98 9.99
CA TYR A 288 -14.49 15.94 10.94
C TYR A 288 -13.06 15.45 10.62
N GLU A 289 -12.26 15.26 11.66
CA GLU A 289 -10.88 14.81 11.56
C GLU A 289 -10.62 13.55 12.40
N GLN A 290 -11.54 13.18 13.28
CA GLN A 290 -11.36 12.05 14.18
C GLN A 290 -12.60 11.16 14.22
N LEU A 291 -12.35 9.85 14.38
CA LEU A 291 -13.37 8.82 14.52
C LEU A 291 -13.14 8.03 15.79
N ARG A 292 -14.20 7.73 16.55
CA ARG A 292 -14.18 6.84 17.71
C ARG A 292 -15.38 5.91 17.70
N PHE A 293 -15.14 4.63 17.93
CA PHE A 293 -16.22 3.65 18.14
C PHE A 293 -16.81 3.77 19.52
N ILE A 294 -18.12 3.57 19.64
CA ILE A 294 -18.81 3.54 20.91
C ILE A 294 -18.62 2.14 21.51
N ALA A 295 -17.79 2.05 22.57
CA ALA A 295 -17.57 0.81 23.30
C ALA A 295 -18.68 0.58 24.33
N LYS A 296 -19.14 1.68 24.98
CA LYS A 296 -20.25 1.66 25.93
C LYS A 296 -20.98 2.99 25.92
N ALA A 297 -22.28 2.95 26.00
CA ALA A 297 -23.14 4.13 26.08
C ALA A 297 -23.91 4.17 27.39
N PRO A 298 -24.11 5.36 27.98
CA PRO A 298 -24.90 5.55 29.21
C PRO A 298 -26.41 5.52 28.93
N VAL A 299 -26.83 5.48 27.66
CA VAL A 299 -28.21 5.56 27.20
C VAL A 299 -28.62 4.31 26.41
N THR A 300 -29.90 4.00 26.38
CA THR A 300 -30.43 2.86 25.64
C THR A 300 -30.57 3.17 24.14
N ASP A 301 -31.00 4.38 23.78
CA ASP A 301 -31.00 4.87 22.40
C ASP A 301 -29.85 5.86 22.24
N LEU A 302 -28.95 5.59 21.30
CA LEU A 302 -27.78 6.44 21.03
C LEU A 302 -28.15 7.84 20.53
N LYS A 303 -29.39 8.07 20.11
CA LYS A 303 -29.90 9.41 19.77
C LYS A 303 -30.06 10.31 20.97
N ASP A 304 -30.18 9.74 22.18
CA ASP A 304 -30.31 10.47 23.42
C ASP A 304 -28.94 10.96 23.95
N LEU A 305 -27.84 10.61 23.27
CA LEU A 305 -26.52 11.17 23.56
C LEU A 305 -26.53 12.69 23.30
N TYR A 306 -25.98 13.43 24.23
CA TYR A 306 -25.74 14.85 23.99
C TYR A 306 -24.60 15.02 23.00
N LEU A 307 -24.90 15.44 21.79
CA LEU A 307 -23.94 15.76 20.75
C LEU A 307 -23.91 17.26 20.49
N SER A 308 -22.72 17.82 20.30
CA SER A 308 -22.54 19.19 19.82
C SER A 308 -22.58 19.20 18.27
N THR A 309 -22.63 20.40 17.71
CA THR A 309 -22.56 20.59 16.23
C THR A 309 -21.25 20.08 15.61
N ASP A 310 -20.23 19.86 16.44
CA ASP A 310 -18.90 19.42 16.04
C ASP A 310 -18.71 17.90 16.13
N ALA A 311 -19.80 17.16 16.33
CA ALA A 311 -19.82 15.70 16.39
C ALA A 311 -21.09 15.13 15.77
N GLU A 312 -20.98 13.98 15.10
CA GLU A 312 -22.10 13.29 14.46
C GLU A 312 -22.05 11.79 14.78
N LEU A 313 -23.22 11.21 15.05
CA LEU A 313 -23.40 9.77 15.22
C LEU A 313 -23.55 9.09 13.87
N LEU A 314 -22.69 8.11 13.61
CA LEU A 314 -22.67 7.34 12.37
C LEU A 314 -22.70 5.84 12.64
N GLU A 315 -23.04 5.09 11.64
CA GLU A 315 -22.87 3.63 11.59
C GLU A 315 -21.96 3.24 10.44
N ASP A 316 -21.08 2.27 10.68
CA ASP A 316 -20.27 1.69 9.61
C ASP A 316 -21.08 0.64 8.80
N TYR A 317 -20.45 0.08 7.77
CA TYR A 317 -21.07 -0.94 6.91
C TYR A 317 -21.37 -2.27 7.63
N ARG A 318 -20.85 -2.48 8.85
CA ARG A 318 -21.13 -3.64 9.72
C ARG A 318 -22.24 -3.36 10.72
N GLY A 319 -22.79 -2.15 10.73
CA GLY A 319 -23.82 -1.72 11.67
C GLY A 319 -23.28 -1.34 13.05
N ARG A 320 -21.95 -1.08 13.16
CA ARG A 320 -21.35 -0.64 14.42
C ARG A 320 -21.49 0.87 14.54
N SER A 321 -21.91 1.31 15.71
CA SER A 321 -22.09 2.73 15.99
C SER A 321 -20.76 3.40 16.34
N LEU A 322 -20.57 4.61 15.85
CA LEU A 322 -19.39 5.41 16.07
C LEU A 322 -19.72 6.90 16.07
N LEU A 323 -18.83 7.70 16.58
CA LEU A 323 -18.88 9.15 16.56
C LEU A 323 -17.73 9.71 15.74
N VAL A 324 -18.02 10.72 14.93
CA VAL A 324 -16.98 11.55 14.27
C VAL A 324 -16.94 12.92 14.93
N PHE A 325 -15.75 13.51 14.97
CA PHE A 325 -15.49 14.75 15.70
C PHE A 325 -14.60 15.69 14.89
N ALA A 326 -14.86 16.98 15.00
CA ALA A 326 -14.05 18.01 14.37
C ALA A 326 -12.68 18.22 15.05
N SER A 327 -12.54 17.84 16.32
CA SER A 327 -11.29 18.04 17.07
C SER A 327 -11.23 17.19 18.33
N GLN A 328 -10.03 17.08 18.93
CA GLN A 328 -9.85 16.46 20.25
C GLN A 328 -10.63 17.18 21.36
N TRP A 329 -10.83 18.48 21.25
CA TRP A 329 -11.64 19.23 22.20
C TRP A 329 -13.11 18.75 22.17
N SER A 330 -13.66 18.51 20.99
CA SER A 330 -15.03 18.00 20.82
C SER A 330 -15.21 16.63 21.49
N ILE A 331 -14.22 15.74 21.43
CA ILE A 331 -14.23 14.45 22.13
C ILE A 331 -14.33 14.66 23.64
N ASN A 332 -13.45 15.49 24.22
CA ASN A 332 -13.42 15.76 25.64
C ASN A 332 -14.72 16.42 26.14
N PHE A 333 -15.29 17.30 25.33
CA PHE A 333 -16.56 17.96 25.64
C PHE A 333 -17.72 16.96 25.69
N ILE A 334 -17.84 16.09 24.69
CA ILE A 334 -18.88 15.06 24.60
C ILE A 334 -18.76 14.05 25.76
N LEU A 335 -17.56 13.58 26.08
CA LEU A 335 -17.32 12.68 27.21
C LEU A 335 -17.75 13.31 28.55
N LYS A 336 -17.48 14.60 28.75
CA LYS A 336 -17.90 15.34 29.94
C LYS A 336 -19.42 15.48 30.04
N ARG A 337 -20.11 15.60 28.91
CA ARG A 337 -21.58 15.76 28.83
C ARG A 337 -22.35 14.43 28.89
N ASN A 338 -21.70 13.32 28.61
CA ASN A 338 -22.29 11.98 28.66
C ASN A 338 -21.52 11.09 29.65
N PRO A 339 -21.67 11.25 30.96
CA PRO A 339 -20.97 10.43 31.95
C PRO A 339 -21.29 8.94 31.75
N GLY A 340 -20.25 8.11 31.61
CA GLY A 340 -20.38 6.67 31.33
C GLY A 340 -20.32 6.30 29.84
N LEU A 341 -20.13 7.28 28.94
CA LEU A 341 -19.76 7.01 27.54
C LEU A 341 -18.30 6.58 27.46
N GLU A 342 -18.04 5.42 26.86
CA GLU A 342 -16.69 4.91 26.63
C GLU A 342 -16.46 4.82 25.11
N LEU A 343 -15.38 5.43 24.65
CA LEU A 343 -14.98 5.49 23.24
C LEU A 343 -13.68 4.74 23.02
N SER A 344 -13.55 4.07 21.86
CA SER A 344 -12.37 3.32 21.42
C SER A 344 -11.90 3.78 20.05
N GLU A 345 -10.59 3.78 19.83
CA GLU A 345 -9.99 4.06 18.51
C GLU A 345 -10.16 2.87 17.55
N THR A 346 -10.28 1.68 18.11
CA THR A 346 -10.44 0.46 17.33
C THR A 346 -11.83 -0.13 17.56
N ALA A 347 -12.39 -0.73 16.53
CA ALA A 347 -13.62 -1.51 16.63
C ALA A 347 -13.33 -2.81 17.39
N GLN A 348 -13.99 -3.00 18.49
CA GLN A 348 -14.03 -4.27 19.21
C GLN A 348 -14.95 -5.28 18.53
#